data_b464c25251988d27fd55d9f187ef8070
#
_entry.id   b464c25251988d27fd55d9f187ef8070
#
_cell.length_a   1.000
_cell.length_b   1.000
_cell.length_c   1.000
_cell.angle_alpha   90.00
_cell.angle_beta   90.00
_cell.angle_gamma   90.00
#
_symmetry.space_group_name_H-M   'P 1'
#
loop_
_entity.id
_entity.type
_entity.pdbx_description
1 polymer ?
#
loop_
_entity_poly.entity_id
_entity_poly.type
_entity_poly.pdbx_seq_one_letter_code
_entity_poly.pdbx_strand_id
1 'polypeptide(L)'
;MKTVNDFNFKNKKAIIRVDFNVPLDENFNVTDATRIEAAKPTIDKILADGGSVILMSHLGRPKGAEEKYSLKHILKTAAAILGVPVQFAANCVGAEAKAASDKLQAGEVLLLENLRFHAEEEAGDVAFAKELASLGDIYVNDAFGTAHRAHASTTIIAQFFPNDKCFGTLLAKEIESLNKVLKNSVKPVTAVLGGSKVSSKITVIENILDKVDHMIIGGGMTFTFVKALGGKIGDSICEDDKQELALEILRLAKEKGVQIHIPVDVVAGDKFSNDANTQVVDVRAIPDGWEGMDAGPKSLEQFKKVILESKTILWNGPLGVFEMPTFAKGTIALGEFIAESTANGAFSLVGGGDSVAAVKQFGFEDKVSYVSTGGGAMLEMLEGRILPGIAAILE
;
A
#
# COMPACT_ATOMS: atom_id res chain seq x y z
N MET A 1 -6.60 20.57 0.35
CA MET A 1 -6.70 19.39 -0.56
C MET A 1 -8.16 19.31 -1.03
N LYS A 2 -8.40 19.45 -2.33
CA LYS A 2 -9.75 19.33 -2.89
C LYS A 2 -10.13 17.87 -3.08
N THR A 3 -11.30 17.49 -2.61
CA THR A 3 -11.85 16.13 -2.70
C THR A 3 -13.18 16.14 -3.44
N VAL A 4 -13.73 14.96 -3.72
CA VAL A 4 -15.08 14.85 -4.33
C VAL A 4 -16.18 15.56 -3.51
N ASN A 5 -15.95 15.76 -2.20
CA ASN A 5 -16.91 16.46 -1.35
C ASN A 5 -16.93 17.98 -1.56
N ASP A 6 -15.91 18.53 -2.20
CA ASP A 6 -15.81 19.95 -2.53
C ASP A 6 -16.44 20.30 -3.89
N PHE A 7 -16.99 19.30 -4.59
CA PHE A 7 -17.61 19.44 -5.91
C PHE A 7 -19.08 19.02 -5.91
N ASN A 8 -19.85 19.65 -6.78
CA ASN A 8 -21.20 19.22 -7.12
C ASN A 8 -21.18 18.60 -8.52
N PHE A 9 -21.46 17.32 -8.60
CA PHE A 9 -21.41 16.56 -9.85
C PHE A 9 -22.73 16.56 -10.65
N LYS A 10 -23.73 17.30 -10.22
CA LYS A 10 -25.04 17.37 -10.93
C LYS A 10 -24.85 17.70 -12.41
N ASN A 11 -25.34 16.83 -13.29
CA ASN A 11 -25.21 16.92 -14.72
C ASN A 11 -23.77 17.01 -15.25
N LYS A 12 -22.82 16.48 -14.49
CA LYS A 12 -21.40 16.41 -14.86
C LYS A 12 -20.99 14.96 -15.07
N LYS A 13 -20.06 14.75 -16.00
CA LYS A 13 -19.39 13.48 -16.23
C LYS A 13 -18.06 13.49 -15.46
N ALA A 14 -17.97 12.68 -14.42
CA ALA A 14 -16.72 12.50 -13.70
C ALA A 14 -15.89 11.39 -14.36
N ILE A 15 -14.69 11.74 -14.83
CA ILE A 15 -13.73 10.75 -15.30
C ILE A 15 -12.78 10.39 -14.14
N ILE A 16 -12.86 9.13 -13.71
CA ILE A 16 -12.20 8.66 -12.48
C ILE A 16 -11.11 7.66 -12.82
N ARG A 17 -9.89 7.92 -12.34
CA ARG A 17 -8.84 6.92 -12.33
C ARG A 17 -8.99 6.05 -11.07
N VAL A 18 -9.41 4.83 -11.26
CA VAL A 18 -9.52 3.81 -10.21
C VAL A 18 -8.43 2.76 -10.38
N ASP A 19 -8.21 1.97 -9.34
CA ASP A 19 -7.33 0.80 -9.40
C ASP A 19 -8.15 -0.48 -9.35
N PHE A 20 -8.62 -0.93 -10.51
CA PHE A 20 -9.34 -2.19 -10.68
C PHE A 20 -8.43 -3.31 -11.16
N ASN A 21 -7.14 -3.21 -10.86
CA ASN A 21 -6.17 -4.28 -11.08
C ASN A 21 -6.36 -5.39 -10.06
N VAL A 22 -7.42 -6.17 -10.23
CA VAL A 22 -7.84 -7.26 -9.35
C VAL A 22 -7.38 -8.61 -9.87
N PRO A 23 -7.12 -9.60 -9.00
CA PRO A 23 -6.76 -10.94 -9.44
C PRO A 23 -7.95 -11.66 -10.06
N LEU A 24 -7.68 -12.40 -11.13
CA LEU A 24 -8.65 -13.25 -11.84
C LEU A 24 -8.20 -14.70 -11.76
N ASP A 25 -9.17 -15.63 -11.70
CA ASP A 25 -8.93 -17.06 -11.84
C ASP A 25 -8.77 -17.46 -13.33
N GLU A 26 -8.56 -18.75 -13.58
CA GLU A 26 -8.44 -19.31 -14.94
C GLU A 26 -9.70 -19.10 -15.80
N ASN A 27 -10.86 -18.86 -15.19
CA ASN A 27 -12.12 -18.59 -15.85
C ASN A 27 -12.46 -17.09 -15.90
N PHE A 28 -11.48 -16.24 -15.59
CA PHE A 28 -11.60 -14.78 -15.55
C PHE A 28 -12.58 -14.25 -14.49
N ASN A 29 -12.86 -15.02 -13.44
CA ASN A 29 -13.63 -14.53 -12.30
C ASN A 29 -12.74 -13.74 -11.34
N VAL A 30 -13.26 -12.66 -10.81
CA VAL A 30 -12.57 -11.88 -9.77
C VAL A 30 -12.50 -12.69 -8.48
N THR A 31 -11.28 -12.91 -7.96
CA THR A 31 -11.04 -13.68 -6.74
C THR A 31 -10.88 -12.80 -5.49
N ASP A 32 -10.57 -11.51 -5.68
CA ASP A 32 -10.51 -10.49 -4.63
C ASP A 32 -11.03 -9.16 -5.20
N ALA A 33 -12.15 -8.71 -4.69
CA ALA A 33 -12.83 -7.48 -5.14
C ALA A 33 -12.52 -6.25 -4.28
N THR A 34 -11.63 -6.35 -3.31
CA THR A 34 -11.32 -5.29 -2.32
C THR A 34 -11.05 -3.93 -2.98
N ARG A 35 -10.35 -3.91 -4.11
CA ARG A 35 -10.05 -2.66 -4.82
C ARG A 35 -11.27 -2.01 -5.48
N ILE A 36 -12.21 -2.82 -5.96
CA ILE A 36 -13.47 -2.33 -6.51
C ILE A 36 -14.35 -1.78 -5.39
N GLU A 37 -14.43 -2.49 -4.28
CA GLU A 37 -15.17 -2.04 -3.09
C GLU A 37 -14.61 -0.72 -2.55
N ALA A 38 -13.29 -0.55 -2.54
CA ALA A 38 -12.63 0.65 -2.06
C ALA A 38 -12.95 1.91 -2.90
N ALA A 39 -13.28 1.77 -4.17
CA ALA A 39 -13.66 2.87 -5.05
C ALA A 39 -15.16 3.25 -4.92
N LYS A 40 -15.97 2.40 -4.33
CA LYS A 40 -17.42 2.59 -4.23
C LYS A 40 -17.83 3.94 -3.58
N PRO A 41 -17.26 4.37 -2.45
CA PRO A 41 -17.66 5.64 -1.83
C PRO A 41 -17.51 6.85 -2.74
N THR A 42 -16.46 6.92 -3.55
CA THR A 42 -16.26 7.98 -4.54
C THR A 42 -17.35 7.95 -5.62
N ILE A 43 -17.64 6.77 -6.15
CA ILE A 43 -18.65 6.58 -7.19
C ILE A 43 -20.04 6.90 -6.66
N ASP A 44 -20.37 6.41 -5.48
CA ASP A 44 -21.67 6.67 -4.83
C ASP A 44 -21.92 8.18 -4.61
N LYS A 45 -20.89 8.93 -4.19
CA LYS A 45 -20.98 10.39 -4.01
C LYS A 45 -21.35 11.09 -5.32
N ILE A 46 -20.69 10.72 -6.41
CA ILE A 46 -20.92 11.34 -7.74
C ILE A 46 -22.32 11.01 -8.25
N LEU A 47 -22.75 9.76 -8.14
CA LEU A 47 -24.07 9.33 -8.55
C LEU A 47 -25.18 9.98 -7.70
N ALA A 48 -24.96 10.08 -6.37
CA ALA A 48 -25.89 10.74 -5.45
C ALA A 48 -26.10 12.24 -5.77
N ASP A 49 -25.08 12.91 -6.29
CA ASP A 49 -25.20 14.30 -6.74
C ASP A 49 -25.99 14.45 -8.07
N GLY A 50 -26.26 13.35 -8.76
CA GLY A 50 -26.88 13.37 -10.09
C GLY A 50 -25.86 13.49 -11.23
N GLY A 51 -24.62 13.07 -10.99
CA GLY A 51 -23.59 12.95 -12.01
C GLY A 51 -23.58 11.59 -12.70
N SER A 52 -22.74 11.44 -13.70
CA SER A 52 -22.39 10.18 -14.34
C SER A 52 -20.91 9.89 -14.18
N VAL A 53 -20.53 8.63 -14.29
CA VAL A 53 -19.19 8.15 -13.96
C VAL A 53 -18.57 7.43 -15.15
N ILE A 54 -17.34 7.83 -15.50
CA ILE A 54 -16.49 7.15 -16.48
C ILE A 54 -15.27 6.62 -15.73
N LEU A 55 -15.14 5.30 -15.68
CA LEU A 55 -14.05 4.61 -14.96
C LEU A 55 -12.91 4.28 -15.90
N MET A 56 -11.70 4.67 -15.51
CA MET A 56 -10.45 4.30 -16.15
C MET A 56 -9.62 3.45 -15.21
N SER A 57 -9.10 2.33 -15.69
CA SER A 57 -8.18 1.49 -14.93
C SER A 57 -7.23 0.73 -15.85
N HIS A 58 -6.18 0.19 -15.25
CA HIS A 58 -5.38 -0.85 -15.85
C HIS A 58 -5.73 -2.22 -15.24
N LEU A 59 -5.37 -3.28 -15.94
CA LEU A 59 -5.41 -4.65 -15.44
C LEU A 59 -4.14 -5.36 -15.93
N GLY A 60 -3.35 -5.87 -14.98
CA GLY A 60 -2.11 -6.60 -15.29
C GLY A 60 -1.03 -5.75 -15.97
N ARG A 61 -0.20 -6.43 -16.73
CA ARG A 61 0.91 -5.85 -17.50
C ARG A 61 0.91 -6.34 -18.95
N PRO A 62 -0.12 -5.99 -19.72
CA PRO A 62 -0.21 -6.40 -21.12
C PRO A 62 0.87 -5.72 -21.97
N LYS A 63 1.23 -6.38 -23.09
CA LYS A 63 2.13 -5.82 -24.12
C LYS A 63 1.35 -5.25 -25.32
N GLY A 64 0.04 -5.15 -25.22
CA GLY A 64 -0.90 -4.73 -26.23
C GLY A 64 -2.29 -5.24 -25.85
N ALA A 65 -3.21 -5.27 -26.77
CA ALA A 65 -4.55 -5.80 -26.53
C ALA A 65 -4.48 -7.34 -26.37
N GLU A 66 -4.74 -7.80 -25.15
CA GLU A 66 -4.74 -9.22 -24.78
C GLU A 66 -6.04 -9.55 -24.04
N GLU A 67 -6.77 -10.57 -24.50
CA GLU A 67 -8.07 -10.99 -23.96
C GLU A 67 -8.05 -11.19 -22.44
N LYS A 68 -7.00 -11.83 -21.92
CA LYS A 68 -6.86 -12.13 -20.47
C LYS A 68 -6.77 -10.88 -19.59
N TYR A 69 -6.42 -9.73 -20.18
CA TYR A 69 -6.30 -8.45 -19.48
C TYR A 69 -7.43 -7.47 -19.82
N SER A 70 -8.47 -7.93 -20.52
CA SER A 70 -9.63 -7.09 -20.77
C SER A 70 -10.41 -6.79 -19.49
N LEU A 71 -10.73 -5.52 -19.27
CA LEU A 71 -11.57 -5.10 -18.15
C LEU A 71 -13.03 -5.57 -18.29
N LYS A 72 -13.45 -6.08 -19.44
CA LYS A 72 -14.78 -6.68 -19.58
C LYS A 72 -15.04 -7.81 -18.57
N HIS A 73 -13.99 -8.52 -18.15
CA HIS A 73 -14.10 -9.63 -17.19
C HIS A 73 -14.57 -9.18 -15.80
N ILE A 74 -14.36 -7.92 -15.44
CA ILE A 74 -14.75 -7.41 -14.12
C ILE A 74 -16.15 -6.78 -14.10
N LEU A 75 -16.80 -6.59 -15.24
CA LEU A 75 -18.07 -5.87 -15.35
C LEU A 75 -19.15 -6.39 -14.42
N LYS A 76 -19.33 -7.70 -14.38
CA LYS A 76 -20.36 -8.34 -13.55
C LYS A 76 -20.10 -8.08 -12.05
N THR A 77 -18.87 -8.24 -11.62
CA THR A 77 -18.48 -8.01 -10.23
C THR A 77 -18.60 -6.52 -9.87
N ALA A 78 -18.13 -5.64 -10.75
CA ALA A 78 -18.27 -4.20 -10.55
C ALA A 78 -19.73 -3.77 -10.43
N ALA A 79 -20.60 -4.22 -11.33
CA ALA A 79 -22.03 -3.92 -11.27
C ALA A 79 -22.69 -4.42 -9.98
N ALA A 80 -22.34 -5.62 -9.52
CA ALA A 80 -22.85 -6.18 -8.28
C ALA A 80 -22.44 -5.34 -7.05
N ILE A 81 -21.18 -4.91 -6.99
CA ILE A 81 -20.65 -4.11 -5.89
C ILE A 81 -21.24 -2.70 -5.91
N LEU A 82 -21.28 -2.06 -7.07
CA LEU A 82 -21.78 -0.68 -7.22
C LEU A 82 -23.31 -0.59 -7.11
N GLY A 83 -24.01 -1.70 -7.30
CA GLY A 83 -25.46 -1.74 -7.24
C GLY A 83 -26.17 -1.05 -8.42
N VAL A 84 -25.45 -0.80 -9.50
CA VAL A 84 -25.94 -0.21 -10.75
C VAL A 84 -25.35 -0.93 -11.96
N PRO A 85 -26.02 -0.94 -13.10
CA PRO A 85 -25.45 -1.47 -14.35
C PRO A 85 -24.17 -0.71 -14.72
N VAL A 86 -23.17 -1.43 -15.22
CA VAL A 86 -21.92 -0.84 -15.74
C VAL A 86 -21.85 -1.10 -17.23
N GLN A 87 -21.89 -0.02 -18.01
CA GLN A 87 -21.68 -0.06 -19.45
C GLN A 87 -20.18 -0.23 -19.74
N PHE A 88 -19.84 -0.72 -20.93
CA PHE A 88 -18.46 -0.98 -21.31
C PHE A 88 -18.17 -0.39 -22.70
N ALA A 89 -17.02 0.28 -22.83
CA ALA A 89 -16.46 0.70 -24.10
C ALA A 89 -15.21 -0.16 -24.39
N ALA A 90 -15.20 -0.81 -25.55
CA ALA A 90 -14.11 -1.74 -25.93
C ALA A 90 -12.79 -1.04 -26.29
N ASN A 91 -12.73 0.27 -26.17
CA ASN A 91 -11.52 1.08 -26.20
C ASN A 91 -11.62 2.22 -25.17
N CYS A 92 -10.49 2.67 -24.63
CA CYS A 92 -10.48 3.81 -23.71
C CYS A 92 -10.32 5.17 -24.39
N VAL A 93 -10.03 5.20 -25.68
CA VAL A 93 -9.92 6.42 -26.51
C VAL A 93 -10.55 6.16 -27.89
N GLY A 94 -10.64 7.20 -28.69
CA GLY A 94 -11.16 7.13 -30.05
C GLY A 94 -12.68 7.24 -30.14
N ALA A 95 -13.23 6.99 -31.33
CA ALA A 95 -14.64 7.23 -31.66
C ALA A 95 -15.60 6.40 -30.80
N GLU A 96 -15.25 5.17 -30.47
CA GLU A 96 -16.12 4.29 -29.67
C GLU A 96 -16.25 4.79 -28.22
N ALA A 97 -15.13 5.12 -27.58
CA ALA A 97 -15.13 5.68 -26.23
C ALA A 97 -15.87 7.03 -26.19
N LYS A 98 -15.65 7.88 -27.18
CA LYS A 98 -16.34 9.17 -27.29
C LYS A 98 -17.84 8.99 -27.46
N ALA A 99 -18.30 8.11 -28.35
CA ALA A 99 -19.73 7.84 -28.56
C ALA A 99 -20.39 7.27 -27.28
N ALA A 100 -19.71 6.38 -26.58
CA ALA A 100 -20.20 5.83 -25.30
C ALA A 100 -20.33 6.92 -24.23
N SER A 101 -19.33 7.79 -24.11
CA SER A 101 -19.36 8.93 -23.19
C SER A 101 -20.48 9.92 -23.54
N ASP A 102 -20.69 10.24 -24.83
CA ASP A 102 -21.71 11.19 -25.26
C ASP A 102 -23.15 10.72 -24.97
N LYS A 103 -23.37 9.41 -24.95
CA LYS A 103 -24.66 8.79 -24.64
C LYS A 103 -24.93 8.62 -23.15
N LEU A 104 -23.90 8.76 -22.31
CA LEU A 104 -24.00 8.49 -20.89
C LEU A 104 -24.90 9.50 -20.18
N GLN A 105 -25.87 8.99 -19.42
CA GLN A 105 -26.85 9.80 -18.70
C GLN A 105 -26.49 9.91 -17.21
N ALA A 106 -27.08 10.89 -16.52
CA ALA A 106 -26.97 11.03 -15.08
C ALA A 106 -27.37 9.72 -14.37
N GLY A 107 -26.58 9.30 -13.39
CA GLY A 107 -26.79 8.05 -12.66
C GLY A 107 -26.19 6.81 -13.32
N GLU A 108 -25.62 6.93 -14.50
CA GLU A 108 -25.01 5.82 -15.23
C GLU A 108 -23.49 5.75 -15.04
N VAL A 109 -22.96 4.53 -15.19
CA VAL A 109 -21.54 4.22 -15.07
C VAL A 109 -21.03 3.55 -16.35
N LEU A 110 -19.94 4.07 -16.87
CA LEU A 110 -19.21 3.54 -18.03
C LEU A 110 -17.81 3.10 -17.59
N LEU A 111 -17.44 1.87 -17.89
CA LEU A 111 -16.08 1.38 -17.74
C LEU A 111 -15.39 1.36 -19.11
N LEU A 112 -14.23 2.01 -19.22
CA LEU A 112 -13.40 1.98 -20.41
C LEU A 112 -12.50 0.72 -20.40
N GLU A 113 -12.08 0.26 -21.58
CA GLU A 113 -11.14 -0.85 -21.72
C GLU A 113 -9.77 -0.47 -21.12
N ASN A 114 -8.98 -1.50 -20.81
CA ASN A 114 -7.68 -1.41 -20.17
C ASN A 114 -6.78 -0.34 -20.79
N LEU A 115 -6.44 0.66 -19.99
CA LEU A 115 -5.57 1.77 -20.38
C LEU A 115 -4.22 1.28 -20.92
N ARG A 116 -3.67 0.18 -20.37
CA ARG A 116 -2.38 -0.38 -20.74
C ARG A 116 -2.38 -1.19 -22.04
N PHE A 117 -3.53 -1.30 -22.70
CA PHE A 117 -3.55 -1.76 -24.09
C PHE A 117 -2.89 -0.76 -25.03
N HIS A 118 -2.74 0.49 -24.58
CA HIS A 118 -2.00 1.54 -25.27
C HIS A 118 -0.67 1.82 -24.58
N ALA A 119 0.43 1.73 -25.30
CA ALA A 119 1.77 2.03 -24.78
C ALA A 119 1.90 3.49 -24.29
N GLU A 120 1.09 4.38 -24.85
CA GLU A 120 0.99 5.81 -24.53
C GLU A 120 0.60 6.07 -23.07
N GLU A 121 -0.13 5.14 -22.43
CA GLU A 121 -0.50 5.26 -21.01
C GLU A 121 0.75 5.30 -20.13
N GLU A 122 1.59 4.29 -20.22
CA GLU A 122 2.81 4.22 -19.38
C GLU A 122 3.88 5.22 -19.82
N ALA A 123 3.86 5.64 -21.08
CA ALA A 123 4.75 6.68 -21.59
C ALA A 123 4.39 8.10 -21.13
N GLY A 124 3.21 8.28 -20.53
CA GLY A 124 2.73 9.61 -20.16
C GLY A 124 2.48 10.51 -21.36
N ASP A 125 1.97 9.95 -22.46
CA ASP A 125 1.75 10.68 -23.72
C ASP A 125 0.66 11.74 -23.55
N VAL A 126 1.00 12.98 -23.95
CA VAL A 126 0.12 14.14 -23.78
C VAL A 126 -1.11 14.06 -24.68
N ALA A 127 -0.97 13.62 -25.92
CA ALA A 127 -2.09 13.50 -26.85
C ALA A 127 -3.07 12.43 -26.40
N PHE A 128 -2.59 11.29 -25.93
CA PHE A 128 -3.40 10.23 -25.35
C PHE A 128 -4.15 10.72 -24.09
N ALA A 129 -3.47 11.42 -23.21
CA ALA A 129 -4.09 12.02 -22.02
C ALA A 129 -5.18 13.04 -22.38
N LYS A 130 -4.98 13.82 -23.43
CA LYS A 130 -5.98 14.77 -23.96
C LYS A 130 -7.23 14.06 -24.48
N GLU A 131 -7.08 12.94 -25.18
CA GLU A 131 -8.22 12.14 -25.63
C GLU A 131 -9.01 11.59 -24.44
N LEU A 132 -8.35 11.04 -23.43
CA LEU A 132 -8.99 10.61 -22.19
C LEU A 132 -9.75 11.77 -21.53
N ALA A 133 -9.10 12.93 -21.39
CA ALA A 133 -9.68 14.11 -20.77
C ALA A 133 -10.94 14.60 -21.51
N SER A 134 -11.01 14.42 -22.81
CA SER A 134 -12.16 14.84 -23.64
C SER A 134 -13.46 14.11 -23.30
N LEU A 135 -13.39 13.00 -22.58
CA LEU A 135 -14.54 12.18 -22.23
C LEU A 135 -15.33 12.70 -21.02
N GLY A 136 -14.71 13.49 -20.16
CA GLY A 136 -15.33 13.94 -18.91
C GLY A 136 -15.22 15.43 -18.66
N ASP A 137 -15.97 15.91 -17.68
CA ASP A 137 -16.04 17.31 -17.26
C ASP A 137 -15.16 17.60 -16.03
N ILE A 138 -15.03 16.61 -15.14
CA ILE A 138 -14.26 16.69 -13.90
C ILE A 138 -13.37 15.46 -13.80
N TYR A 139 -12.08 15.67 -13.53
CA TYR A 139 -11.12 14.59 -13.30
C TYR A 139 -11.02 14.25 -11.82
N VAL A 140 -11.12 12.96 -11.49
CA VAL A 140 -10.97 12.44 -10.14
C VAL A 140 -9.87 11.38 -10.13
N ASN A 141 -8.85 11.57 -9.30
CA ASN A 141 -7.86 10.53 -9.02
C ASN A 141 -8.23 9.79 -7.74
N ASP A 142 -8.52 8.50 -7.86
CA ASP A 142 -8.88 7.62 -6.74
C ASP A 142 -8.05 6.33 -6.74
N ALA A 143 -6.84 6.39 -7.30
CA ALA A 143 -5.93 5.26 -7.46
C ALA A 143 -4.60 5.54 -6.76
N PHE A 144 -4.50 5.20 -5.46
CA PHE A 144 -3.26 5.43 -4.71
C PHE A 144 -2.11 4.53 -5.18
N GLY A 145 -2.38 3.26 -5.44
CA GLY A 145 -1.35 2.30 -5.86
C GLY A 145 -0.58 2.68 -7.12
N THR A 146 -1.11 3.56 -7.96
CA THR A 146 -0.48 4.05 -9.19
C THR A 146 -0.06 5.52 -9.12
N ALA A 147 -0.29 6.20 -8.00
CA ALA A 147 -0.03 7.63 -7.85
C ALA A 147 1.48 8.00 -7.94
N HIS A 148 2.36 7.03 -7.73
CA HIS A 148 3.82 7.19 -7.85
C HIS A 148 4.32 7.13 -9.30
N ARG A 149 3.46 6.92 -10.28
CA ARG A 149 3.81 6.81 -11.71
C ARG A 149 3.25 7.99 -12.50
N ALA A 150 4.12 8.65 -13.28
CA ALA A 150 3.74 9.75 -14.14
C ALA A 150 3.09 9.26 -15.46
N HIS A 151 2.06 8.40 -15.35
CA HIS A 151 1.32 7.89 -16.49
C HIS A 151 0.30 8.90 -17.02
N ALA A 152 -0.22 8.66 -18.23
CA ALA A 152 -1.17 9.58 -18.87
C ALA A 152 -2.43 9.76 -18.00
N SER A 153 -3.04 8.68 -17.51
CA SER A 153 -4.30 8.72 -16.75
C SER A 153 -4.16 9.11 -15.28
N THR A 154 -2.97 9.01 -14.71
CA THR A 154 -2.73 9.30 -13.29
C THR A 154 -2.19 10.71 -13.05
N THR A 155 -1.48 11.28 -14.02
CA THR A 155 -0.72 12.52 -13.86
C THR A 155 -0.97 13.51 -14.98
N ILE A 156 -0.66 13.12 -16.22
CA ILE A 156 -0.67 14.04 -17.36
C ILE A 156 -2.07 14.59 -17.66
N ILE A 157 -3.08 13.75 -17.49
CA ILE A 157 -4.49 14.13 -17.71
C ILE A 157 -4.92 15.36 -16.88
N ALA A 158 -4.36 15.53 -15.69
CA ALA A 158 -4.75 16.62 -14.78
C ALA A 158 -4.51 18.02 -15.36
N GLN A 159 -3.55 18.19 -16.28
CA GLN A 159 -3.29 19.48 -16.93
C GLN A 159 -4.46 19.98 -17.78
N PHE A 160 -5.34 19.08 -18.24
CA PHE A 160 -6.53 19.43 -19.02
C PHE A 160 -7.73 19.82 -18.17
N PHE A 161 -7.58 19.75 -16.83
CA PHE A 161 -8.60 20.13 -15.85
C PHE A 161 -8.01 21.13 -14.84
N PRO A 162 -7.72 22.36 -15.25
CA PRO A 162 -7.00 23.33 -14.38
C PRO A 162 -7.74 23.62 -13.08
N ASN A 163 -9.07 23.60 -13.07
CA ASN A 163 -9.90 23.88 -11.90
C ASN A 163 -10.82 22.72 -11.50
N ASP A 164 -11.09 21.81 -12.43
CA ASP A 164 -12.08 20.74 -12.30
C ASP A 164 -11.39 19.38 -12.06
N LYS A 165 -10.54 19.33 -11.05
CA LYS A 165 -9.80 18.13 -10.62
C LYS A 165 -9.80 18.00 -9.11
N CYS A 166 -9.90 16.76 -8.62
CA CYS A 166 -9.90 16.48 -7.19
C CYS A 166 -9.48 15.04 -6.88
N PHE A 167 -9.26 14.78 -5.60
CA PHE A 167 -9.04 13.45 -5.08
C PHE A 167 -10.37 12.74 -4.82
N GLY A 168 -10.44 11.45 -5.16
CA GLY A 168 -11.48 10.57 -4.67
C GLY A 168 -11.33 10.31 -3.16
N THR A 169 -12.37 9.74 -2.58
CA THR A 169 -12.43 9.45 -1.14
C THR A 169 -11.30 8.52 -0.68
N LEU A 170 -10.99 7.49 -1.48
CA LEU A 170 -9.93 6.54 -1.17
C LEU A 170 -8.56 7.22 -1.14
N LEU A 171 -8.20 7.93 -2.20
CA LEU A 171 -6.90 8.60 -2.29
C LEU A 171 -6.74 9.69 -1.24
N ALA A 172 -7.79 10.46 -0.95
CA ALA A 172 -7.78 11.45 0.11
C ALA A 172 -7.49 10.82 1.48
N LYS A 173 -8.14 9.69 1.78
CA LYS A 173 -7.95 8.95 3.04
C LYS A 173 -6.55 8.36 3.17
N GLU A 174 -5.97 7.86 2.07
CA GLU A 174 -4.58 7.41 2.04
C GLU A 174 -3.60 8.54 2.40
N ILE A 175 -3.77 9.70 1.76
CA ILE A 175 -2.93 10.88 2.01
C ILE A 175 -3.08 11.36 3.46
N GLU A 176 -4.30 11.45 3.98
CA GLU A 176 -4.58 11.85 5.36
C GLU A 176 -3.95 10.88 6.37
N SER A 177 -4.08 9.57 6.12
CA SER A 177 -3.55 8.53 7.01
C SER A 177 -2.01 8.56 7.05
N LEU A 178 -1.35 8.74 5.91
CA LEU A 178 0.09 8.91 5.85
C LEU A 178 0.55 10.20 6.52
N ASN A 179 -0.17 11.30 6.33
CA ASN A 179 0.14 12.56 7.00
C ASN A 179 0.01 12.50 8.52
N LYS A 180 -0.89 11.66 9.06
CA LYS A 180 -0.97 11.40 10.51
C LYS A 180 0.28 10.73 11.07
N VAL A 181 1.04 10.03 10.25
CA VAL A 181 2.33 9.46 10.64
C VAL A 181 3.48 10.42 10.34
N LEU A 182 3.51 11.00 9.14
CA LEU A 182 4.66 11.75 8.63
C LEU A 182 4.71 13.22 9.08
N LYS A 183 3.57 13.86 9.31
CA LYS A 183 3.47 15.32 9.57
C LYS A 183 2.78 15.67 10.87
N ASN A 184 1.71 14.98 11.21
CA ASN A 184 0.80 15.32 12.30
C ASN A 184 0.70 14.19 13.33
N SER A 185 1.80 13.49 13.57
CA SER A 185 1.84 12.36 14.50
C SER A 185 1.70 12.81 15.96
N VAL A 186 1.00 12.01 16.73
CA VAL A 186 0.93 12.15 18.19
C VAL A 186 1.99 11.24 18.80
N LYS A 187 2.83 11.80 19.65
CA LYS A 187 3.92 11.08 20.31
C LYS A 187 3.44 10.26 21.51
N PRO A 188 4.07 9.14 21.87
CA PRO A 188 5.23 8.51 21.17
C PRO A 188 4.84 7.89 19.84
N VAL A 189 5.74 8.00 18.86
CA VAL A 189 5.59 7.43 17.53
C VAL A 189 6.51 6.21 17.39
N THR A 190 5.95 5.08 16.99
CA THR A 190 6.71 3.84 16.75
C THR A 190 6.54 3.39 15.31
N ALA A 191 7.65 3.14 14.64
CA ALA A 191 7.69 2.44 13.36
C ALA A 191 8.15 0.99 13.57
N VAL A 192 7.38 0.04 13.06
CA VAL A 192 7.78 -1.37 12.98
C VAL A 192 8.19 -1.64 11.54
N LEU A 193 9.46 -1.96 11.33
CA LEU A 193 10.03 -2.28 10.03
C LEU A 193 10.51 -3.70 10.01
N GLY A 194 10.00 -4.49 9.08
CA GLY A 194 10.39 -5.86 8.86
C GLY A 194 10.76 -6.11 7.40
N GLY A 195 11.20 -7.31 7.12
CA GLY A 195 11.62 -7.72 5.78
C GLY A 195 12.96 -8.42 5.79
N SER A 196 13.40 -8.91 4.63
CA SER A 196 14.63 -9.71 4.52
C SER A 196 15.90 -8.86 4.39
N LYS A 197 15.80 -7.61 3.90
CA LYS A 197 16.95 -6.80 3.50
C LYS A 197 16.90 -5.39 4.08
N VAL A 198 18.00 -4.98 4.73
CA VAL A 198 18.22 -3.60 5.19
C VAL A 198 18.26 -2.65 3.99
N SER A 199 18.94 -3.03 2.91
CA SER A 199 19.08 -2.21 1.69
C SER A 199 17.74 -1.80 1.07
N SER A 200 16.70 -2.60 1.23
CA SER A 200 15.36 -2.27 0.71
C SER A 200 14.59 -1.26 1.58
N LYS A 201 15.07 -0.99 2.79
CA LYS A 201 14.40 -0.11 3.77
C LYS A 201 15.19 1.15 4.11
N ILE A 202 16.42 1.28 3.61
CA ILE A 202 17.32 2.37 4.03
C ILE A 202 16.72 3.76 3.82
N THR A 203 16.15 4.03 2.67
CA THR A 203 15.58 5.34 2.36
C THR A 203 14.37 5.66 3.23
N VAL A 204 13.54 4.65 3.51
CA VAL A 204 12.43 4.78 4.47
C VAL A 204 12.98 5.10 5.86
N ILE A 205 13.96 4.34 6.33
CA ILE A 205 14.57 4.53 7.66
C ILE A 205 15.14 5.94 7.79
N GLU A 206 15.93 6.39 6.83
CA GLU A 206 16.54 7.73 6.84
C GLU A 206 15.49 8.84 6.91
N ASN A 207 14.42 8.73 6.14
CA ASN A 207 13.36 9.74 6.11
C ASN A 207 12.52 9.76 7.40
N ILE A 208 12.28 8.62 8.03
CA ILE A 208 11.40 8.54 9.20
C ILE A 208 12.12 8.71 10.54
N LEU A 209 13.46 8.62 10.59
CA LEU A 209 14.21 8.77 11.83
C LEU A 209 13.95 10.10 12.56
N ASP A 210 13.66 11.17 11.83
CA ASP A 210 13.30 12.46 12.43
C ASP A 210 11.84 12.53 12.95
N LYS A 211 11.04 11.52 12.67
CA LYS A 211 9.59 11.52 12.88
C LYS A 211 9.13 10.52 13.92
N VAL A 212 10.02 9.62 14.33
CA VAL A 212 9.69 8.53 15.27
C VAL A 212 10.48 8.65 16.57
N ASP A 213 9.91 8.12 17.65
CA ASP A 213 10.57 8.00 18.95
C ASP A 213 11.16 6.60 19.13
N HIS A 214 10.50 5.61 18.54
CA HIS A 214 10.92 4.20 18.58
C HIS A 214 10.86 3.57 17.19
N MET A 215 11.79 2.68 16.92
CA MET A 215 11.81 1.84 15.73
C MET A 215 12.06 0.39 16.13
N ILE A 216 11.14 -0.49 15.80
CA ILE A 216 11.28 -1.92 15.98
C ILE A 216 11.76 -2.50 14.66
N ILE A 217 12.87 -3.21 14.70
CA ILE A 217 13.46 -3.94 13.58
C ILE A 217 13.08 -5.41 13.72
N GLY A 218 12.49 -5.97 12.66
CA GLY A 218 12.08 -7.37 12.63
C GLY A 218 12.38 -8.06 11.30
N GLY A 219 12.01 -9.31 11.21
CA GLY A 219 12.28 -10.12 10.02
C GLY A 219 13.75 -10.42 9.80
N GLY A 220 14.10 -10.85 8.59
CA GLY A 220 15.47 -11.27 8.24
C GLY A 220 16.50 -10.15 8.32
N MET A 221 16.10 -8.89 8.13
CA MET A 221 17.02 -7.75 8.26
C MET A 221 17.62 -7.60 9.66
N THR A 222 16.99 -8.16 10.68
CA THR A 222 17.50 -8.22 12.05
C THR A 222 18.94 -8.76 12.10
N PHE A 223 19.23 -9.80 11.32
CA PHE A 223 20.51 -10.52 11.41
C PHE A 223 21.67 -9.75 10.80
N THR A 224 21.43 -8.85 9.87
CA THR A 224 22.45 -7.90 9.40
C THR A 224 22.87 -6.96 10.54
N PHE A 225 21.93 -6.44 11.33
CA PHE A 225 22.24 -5.62 12.51
C PHE A 225 22.98 -6.43 13.58
N VAL A 226 22.50 -7.64 13.88
CA VAL A 226 23.10 -8.50 14.91
C VAL A 226 24.55 -8.87 14.56
N LYS A 227 24.81 -9.26 13.32
CA LYS A 227 26.17 -9.57 12.85
C LYS A 227 27.08 -8.34 12.89
N ALA A 228 26.58 -7.18 12.47
CA ALA A 228 27.31 -5.92 12.54
C ALA A 228 27.71 -5.54 13.97
N LEU A 229 26.90 -5.93 14.96
CA LEU A 229 27.18 -5.76 16.39
C LEU A 229 28.07 -6.86 16.99
N GLY A 230 28.59 -7.77 16.18
CA GLY A 230 29.48 -8.85 16.60
C GLY A 230 28.79 -10.13 17.08
N GLY A 231 27.48 -10.26 16.88
CA GLY A 231 26.72 -11.47 17.22
C GLY A 231 26.93 -12.60 16.21
N LYS A 232 26.63 -13.82 16.65
CA LYS A 232 26.64 -15.04 15.82
C LYS A 232 25.21 -15.33 15.38
N ILE A 233 24.98 -15.40 14.08
CA ILE A 233 23.66 -15.53 13.47
C ILE A 233 23.38 -16.91 12.86
N GLY A 234 24.30 -17.88 13.01
CA GLY A 234 24.18 -19.19 12.37
C GLY A 234 24.05 -19.07 10.85
N ASP A 235 23.09 -19.78 10.29
CA ASP A 235 22.78 -19.78 8.86
C ASP A 235 21.70 -18.73 8.48
N SER A 236 21.39 -17.80 9.38
CA SER A 236 20.38 -16.77 9.15
C SER A 236 20.71 -15.90 7.95
N ILE A 237 19.67 -15.44 7.25
CA ILE A 237 19.82 -14.49 6.14
C ILE A 237 20.56 -13.23 6.59
N CYS A 238 21.51 -12.76 5.78
CA CYS A 238 22.29 -11.56 6.10
C CYS A 238 22.77 -10.88 4.81
N GLU A 239 22.77 -9.57 4.81
CA GLU A 239 23.45 -8.75 3.79
C GLU A 239 24.84 -8.38 4.33
N ASP A 240 25.84 -9.23 4.07
CA ASP A 240 27.20 -9.07 4.62
C ASP A 240 27.88 -7.75 4.22
N ASP A 241 27.57 -7.24 3.05
CA ASP A 241 28.06 -5.97 2.52
C ASP A 241 27.33 -4.74 3.09
N LYS A 242 26.30 -4.94 3.92
CA LYS A 242 25.48 -3.86 4.53
C LYS A 242 25.68 -3.70 6.05
N GLN A 243 26.67 -4.37 6.62
CA GLN A 243 26.94 -4.29 8.06
C GLN A 243 27.34 -2.87 8.50
N GLU A 244 28.18 -2.18 7.73
CA GLU A 244 28.54 -0.79 8.00
C GLU A 244 27.32 0.13 7.93
N LEU A 245 26.42 -0.11 6.97
CA LEU A 245 25.18 0.63 6.85
C LEU A 245 24.28 0.42 8.08
N ALA A 246 24.17 -0.79 8.58
CA ALA A 246 23.42 -1.11 9.80
C ALA A 246 23.99 -0.35 11.02
N LEU A 247 25.30 -0.31 11.19
CA LEU A 247 25.94 0.47 12.24
C LEU A 247 25.70 1.97 12.10
N GLU A 248 25.73 2.50 10.89
CA GLU A 248 25.44 3.90 10.61
C GLU A 248 23.97 4.26 10.97
N ILE A 249 23.02 3.39 10.66
CA ILE A 249 21.62 3.57 11.07
C ILE A 249 21.51 3.67 12.60
N LEU A 250 22.17 2.76 13.33
CA LEU A 250 22.16 2.77 14.80
C LEU A 250 22.79 4.05 15.36
N ARG A 251 23.88 4.55 14.74
CA ARG A 251 24.53 5.79 15.11
C ARG A 251 23.60 6.99 14.89
N LEU A 252 23.00 7.10 13.72
CA LEU A 252 22.07 8.19 13.38
C LEU A 252 20.84 8.19 14.30
N ALA A 253 20.28 7.03 14.59
CA ALA A 253 19.17 6.90 15.51
C ALA A 253 19.53 7.43 16.91
N LYS A 254 20.70 7.05 17.42
CA LYS A 254 21.19 7.53 18.72
C LYS A 254 21.36 9.06 18.73
N GLU A 255 21.96 9.64 17.68
CA GLU A 255 22.12 11.09 17.55
C GLU A 255 20.78 11.84 17.52
N LYS A 256 19.77 11.24 16.90
CA LYS A 256 18.40 11.80 16.80
C LYS A 256 17.51 11.48 18.00
N GLY A 257 18.02 10.75 18.98
CA GLY A 257 17.26 10.33 20.18
C GLY A 257 16.21 9.28 19.91
N VAL A 258 16.33 8.51 18.82
CA VAL A 258 15.44 7.42 18.47
C VAL A 258 15.93 6.11 19.10
N GLN A 259 15.03 5.40 19.79
CA GLN A 259 15.33 4.09 20.35
C GLN A 259 15.05 3.01 19.32
N ILE A 260 16.09 2.27 18.92
CA ILE A 260 15.95 1.11 18.03
C ILE A 260 15.87 -0.15 18.89
N HIS A 261 14.83 -0.93 18.65
CA HIS A 261 14.55 -2.20 19.31
C HIS A 261 14.79 -3.34 18.32
N ILE A 262 15.86 -4.10 18.57
CA ILE A 262 16.21 -5.30 17.82
C ILE A 262 15.78 -6.50 18.67
N PRO A 263 15.30 -7.61 18.10
CA PRO A 263 15.00 -8.82 18.85
C PRO A 263 16.19 -9.25 19.72
N VAL A 264 15.92 -9.66 20.95
CA VAL A 264 16.94 -10.19 21.88
C VAL A 264 17.00 -11.71 21.85
N ASP A 265 15.93 -12.37 21.44
CA ASP A 265 15.82 -13.79 21.21
C ASP A 265 15.02 -14.06 19.93
N VAL A 266 15.19 -15.23 19.38
CA VAL A 266 14.55 -15.68 18.16
C VAL A 266 14.08 -17.12 18.29
N VAL A 267 13.05 -17.46 17.54
CA VAL A 267 12.67 -18.83 17.23
C VAL A 267 13.52 -19.26 16.03
N ALA A 268 14.49 -20.13 16.24
CA ALA A 268 15.35 -20.65 15.20
C ALA A 268 14.83 -21.99 14.69
N GLY A 269 14.98 -22.21 13.38
CA GLY A 269 14.72 -23.49 12.72
C GLY A 269 15.98 -24.11 12.18
N ASP A 270 16.03 -25.44 12.11
CA ASP A 270 17.14 -26.19 11.55
C ASP A 270 17.08 -26.34 10.02
N LYS A 271 16.00 -25.83 9.43
CA LYS A 271 15.80 -25.73 7.98
C LYS A 271 14.69 -24.69 7.67
N PHE A 272 14.68 -24.16 6.46
CA PHE A 272 13.62 -23.25 6.01
C PHE A 272 12.36 -24.03 5.60
N SER A 273 11.60 -24.48 6.59
CA SER A 273 10.39 -25.29 6.41
C SER A 273 9.47 -25.15 7.62
N ASN A 274 8.16 -25.25 7.40
CA ASN A 274 7.17 -25.21 8.47
C ASN A 274 7.31 -26.38 9.47
N ASP A 275 7.87 -27.52 9.04
CA ASP A 275 8.12 -28.72 9.85
C ASP A 275 9.56 -28.81 10.38
N ALA A 276 10.31 -27.70 10.36
CA ALA A 276 11.62 -27.61 10.98
C ALA A 276 11.55 -27.90 12.49
N ASN A 277 12.61 -28.50 13.03
CA ASN A 277 12.81 -28.46 14.46
C ASN A 277 13.07 -27.02 14.90
N THR A 278 12.55 -26.64 16.06
CA THR A 278 12.64 -25.27 16.54
C THR A 278 13.28 -25.20 17.91
N GLN A 279 13.98 -24.10 18.18
CA GLN A 279 14.45 -23.74 19.51
C GLN A 279 14.44 -22.22 19.66
N VAL A 280 14.22 -21.76 20.89
CA VAL A 280 14.37 -20.35 21.24
C VAL A 280 15.81 -20.13 21.70
N VAL A 281 16.50 -19.21 21.03
CA VAL A 281 17.91 -18.91 21.32
C VAL A 281 18.13 -17.39 21.42
N ASP A 282 19.20 -17.00 22.10
CA ASP A 282 19.68 -15.61 22.07
C ASP A 282 20.01 -15.23 20.61
N VAL A 283 19.58 -14.07 20.19
CA VAL A 283 19.77 -13.60 18.82
C VAL A 283 21.25 -13.45 18.43
N ARG A 284 22.13 -13.29 19.42
CA ARG A 284 23.58 -13.16 19.24
C ARG A 284 24.33 -14.49 19.27
N ALA A 285 23.63 -15.59 19.51
CA ALA A 285 24.21 -16.91 19.70
C ALA A 285 23.40 -17.99 18.99
N ILE A 286 23.01 -17.74 17.74
CA ILE A 286 22.32 -18.74 16.92
C ILE A 286 23.34 -19.79 16.49
N PRO A 287 23.10 -21.08 16.77
CA PRO A 287 24.03 -22.14 16.42
C PRO A 287 24.21 -22.31 14.91
N ASP A 288 25.38 -22.81 14.49
CA ASP A 288 25.59 -23.21 13.09
C ASP A 288 24.57 -24.28 12.69
N GLY A 289 24.08 -24.23 11.44
CA GLY A 289 23.01 -25.10 10.96
C GLY A 289 21.60 -24.69 11.39
N TRP A 290 21.48 -23.60 12.12
CA TRP A 290 20.19 -23.01 12.53
C TRP A 290 20.06 -21.59 12.01
N GLU A 291 18.84 -21.21 11.67
CA GLU A 291 18.52 -19.86 11.20
C GLU A 291 17.36 -19.25 11.99
N GLY A 292 17.45 -17.95 12.28
CA GLY A 292 16.37 -17.23 12.93
C GLY A 292 15.20 -17.03 11.98
N MET A 293 14.00 -17.41 12.41
CA MET A 293 12.80 -17.38 11.55
C MET A 293 11.63 -16.61 12.14
N ASP A 294 11.67 -16.27 13.42
CA ASP A 294 10.66 -15.44 14.08
C ASP A 294 11.23 -14.77 15.32
N ALA A 295 10.60 -13.73 15.81
CA ALA A 295 10.94 -13.11 17.08
C ALA A 295 10.62 -14.06 18.25
N GLY A 296 11.49 -14.10 19.25
CA GLY A 296 11.27 -14.91 20.42
C GLY A 296 10.41 -14.24 21.50
N PRO A 297 10.02 -14.98 22.55
CA PRO A 297 9.08 -14.50 23.56
C PRO A 297 9.60 -13.30 24.37
N LYS A 298 10.89 -13.20 24.66
CA LYS A 298 11.47 -12.04 25.36
C LYS A 298 11.43 -10.78 24.50
N SER A 299 11.71 -10.94 23.20
CA SER A 299 11.58 -9.85 22.22
C SER A 299 10.15 -9.32 22.16
N LEU A 300 9.18 -10.22 22.11
CA LEU A 300 7.75 -9.86 22.05
C LEU A 300 7.29 -9.14 23.31
N GLU A 301 7.77 -9.51 24.47
CA GLU A 301 7.48 -8.81 25.74
C GLU A 301 8.00 -7.36 25.70
N GLN A 302 9.20 -7.13 25.17
CA GLN A 302 9.74 -5.79 25.00
C GLN A 302 8.97 -4.98 23.95
N PHE A 303 8.64 -5.58 22.82
CA PHE A 303 7.88 -4.93 21.76
C PHE A 303 6.47 -4.55 22.22
N LYS A 304 5.83 -5.41 23.01
CA LYS A 304 4.52 -5.13 23.60
C LYS A 304 4.53 -3.83 24.40
N LYS A 305 5.52 -3.65 25.27
CA LYS A 305 5.67 -2.43 26.05
C LYS A 305 5.73 -1.19 25.17
N VAL A 306 6.60 -1.19 24.18
CA VAL A 306 6.79 -0.07 23.24
C VAL A 306 5.50 0.24 22.50
N ILE A 307 4.84 -0.78 21.97
CA ILE A 307 3.61 -0.62 21.19
C ILE A 307 2.47 -0.08 22.03
N LEU A 308 2.28 -0.59 23.26
CA LEU A 308 1.18 -0.15 24.12
C LEU A 308 1.34 1.28 24.65
N GLU A 309 2.56 1.78 24.72
CA GLU A 309 2.86 3.18 25.07
C GLU A 309 2.71 4.14 23.90
N SER A 310 2.68 3.61 22.68
CA SER A 310 2.64 4.40 21.44
C SER A 310 1.28 5.05 21.20
N LYS A 311 1.29 6.27 20.64
CA LYS A 311 0.09 6.99 20.20
C LYS A 311 -0.06 7.01 18.68
N THR A 312 1.04 6.81 17.96
CA THR A 312 1.07 6.65 16.50
C THR A 312 1.95 5.46 16.16
N ILE A 313 1.45 4.55 15.35
CA ILE A 313 2.14 3.32 14.96
C ILE A 313 2.12 3.20 13.44
N LEU A 314 3.30 2.99 12.86
CA LEU A 314 3.48 2.57 11.47
C LEU A 314 3.95 1.12 11.46
N TRP A 315 3.21 0.25 10.80
CA TRP A 315 3.61 -1.15 10.62
C TRP A 315 3.90 -1.44 9.15
N ASN A 316 5.17 -1.70 8.84
CA ASN A 316 5.66 -2.05 7.51
C ASN A 316 6.65 -3.22 7.56
N GLY A 317 6.15 -4.42 7.47
CA GLY A 317 6.90 -5.68 7.44
C GLY A 317 6.65 -6.59 8.64
N PRO A 318 6.65 -7.91 8.41
CA PRO A 318 6.43 -8.93 9.43
C PRO A 318 7.66 -9.10 10.34
N LEU A 319 7.46 -9.72 11.51
CA LEU A 319 8.55 -10.07 12.44
C LEU A 319 9.21 -11.41 12.13
N GLY A 320 8.53 -12.28 11.41
CA GLY A 320 9.00 -13.62 11.08
C GLY A 320 8.45 -14.11 9.74
N VAL A 321 8.71 -15.37 9.43
CA VAL A 321 8.20 -16.06 8.23
C VAL A 321 6.75 -16.48 8.47
N PHE A 322 5.86 -15.49 8.45
CA PHE A 322 4.46 -15.66 8.87
C PHE A 322 3.63 -16.58 7.94
N GLU A 323 4.11 -16.84 6.74
CA GLU A 323 3.51 -17.78 5.80
C GLU A 323 3.60 -19.22 6.31
N MET A 324 4.53 -19.47 7.22
CA MET A 324 4.68 -20.75 7.92
C MET A 324 4.08 -20.65 9.33
N PRO A 325 2.99 -21.37 9.64
CA PRO A 325 2.34 -21.29 10.97
C PRO A 325 3.28 -21.45 12.16
N THR A 326 4.31 -22.27 12.03
CA THR A 326 5.36 -22.47 13.07
C THR A 326 6.11 -21.19 13.39
N PHE A 327 6.26 -20.27 12.43
CA PHE A 327 7.03 -19.03 12.55
C PHE A 327 6.17 -17.77 12.39
N ALA A 328 4.87 -17.90 12.61
CA ALA A 328 3.89 -16.81 12.50
C ALA A 328 3.57 -16.15 13.85
N LYS A 329 3.93 -16.76 14.97
CA LYS A 329 3.53 -16.32 16.31
C LYS A 329 3.97 -14.89 16.63
N GLY A 330 5.17 -14.50 16.21
CA GLY A 330 5.68 -13.15 16.43
C GLY A 330 4.86 -12.10 15.68
N THR A 331 4.52 -12.35 14.42
CA THR A 331 3.71 -11.45 13.60
C THR A 331 2.27 -11.37 14.12
N ILE A 332 1.68 -12.49 14.55
CA ILE A 332 0.35 -12.52 15.18
C ILE A 332 0.35 -11.69 16.47
N ALA A 333 1.33 -11.92 17.34
CA ALA A 333 1.45 -11.17 18.60
C ALA A 333 1.61 -9.65 18.36
N LEU A 334 2.41 -9.26 17.37
CA LEU A 334 2.54 -7.86 16.97
C LEU A 334 1.19 -7.27 16.54
N GLY A 335 0.43 -7.99 15.72
CA GLY A 335 -0.92 -7.59 15.32
C GLY A 335 -1.86 -7.41 16.51
N GLU A 336 -1.80 -8.31 17.49
CA GLU A 336 -2.57 -8.21 18.75
C GLU A 336 -2.18 -6.98 19.56
N PHE A 337 -0.89 -6.68 19.70
CA PHE A 337 -0.41 -5.50 20.43
C PHE A 337 -0.85 -4.21 19.76
N ILE A 338 -0.75 -4.14 18.44
CA ILE A 338 -1.19 -2.98 17.66
C ILE A 338 -2.71 -2.81 17.76
N ALA A 339 -3.47 -3.91 17.68
CA ALA A 339 -4.93 -3.88 17.87
C ALA A 339 -5.32 -3.38 19.25
N GLU A 340 -4.65 -3.83 20.30
CA GLU A 340 -4.87 -3.38 21.67
C GLU A 340 -4.55 -1.90 21.83
N SER A 341 -3.41 -1.44 21.31
CA SER A 341 -3.03 -0.02 21.35
C SER A 341 -4.02 0.84 20.57
N THR A 342 -4.51 0.37 19.44
CA THR A 342 -5.52 1.05 18.62
C THR A 342 -6.85 1.17 19.35
N ALA A 343 -7.30 0.11 20.02
CA ALA A 343 -8.49 0.12 20.84
C ALA A 343 -8.38 1.12 22.02
N ASN A 344 -7.18 1.37 22.49
CA ASN A 344 -6.87 2.36 23.54
C ASN A 344 -6.60 3.77 23.00
N GLY A 345 -6.90 4.03 21.73
CA GLY A 345 -6.88 5.37 21.13
C GLY A 345 -5.63 5.73 20.34
N ALA A 346 -4.69 4.80 20.12
CA ALA A 346 -3.58 5.02 19.20
C ALA A 346 -4.06 5.03 17.74
N PHE A 347 -3.35 5.77 16.89
CA PHE A 347 -3.52 5.67 15.43
C PHE A 347 -2.52 4.66 14.88
N SER A 348 -2.99 3.66 14.15
CA SER A 348 -2.17 2.63 13.52
C SER A 348 -2.37 2.59 12.01
N LEU A 349 -1.27 2.70 11.28
CA LEU A 349 -1.20 2.58 9.83
C LEU A 349 -0.42 1.33 9.47
N VAL A 350 -1.03 0.46 8.69
CA VAL A 350 -0.41 -0.75 8.15
C VAL A 350 -0.24 -0.63 6.65
N GLY A 351 0.93 -0.94 6.14
CA GLY A 351 1.17 -0.93 4.72
C GLY A 351 2.38 -1.75 4.29
N GLY A 352 2.45 -2.00 3.00
CA GLY A 352 3.37 -2.96 2.39
C GLY A 352 2.72 -4.32 2.19
N GLY A 353 3.09 -5.01 1.10
CA GLY A 353 2.43 -6.24 0.68
C GLY A 353 2.35 -7.32 1.76
N ASP A 354 3.47 -7.59 2.42
CA ASP A 354 3.54 -8.64 3.44
C ASP A 354 2.75 -8.29 4.70
N SER A 355 2.79 -7.03 5.14
CA SER A 355 2.01 -6.58 6.32
C SER A 355 0.52 -6.64 6.06
N VAL A 356 0.09 -6.20 4.88
CA VAL A 356 -1.33 -6.26 4.48
C VAL A 356 -1.79 -7.71 4.36
N ALA A 357 -0.96 -8.59 3.79
CA ALA A 357 -1.25 -10.03 3.72
C ALA A 357 -1.39 -10.64 5.12
N ALA A 358 -0.49 -10.32 6.05
CA ALA A 358 -0.54 -10.79 7.43
C ALA A 358 -1.80 -10.29 8.16
N VAL A 359 -2.12 -9.00 8.02
CA VAL A 359 -3.32 -8.40 8.63
C VAL A 359 -4.60 -9.07 8.14
N LYS A 360 -4.69 -9.35 6.84
CA LYS A 360 -5.82 -10.09 6.25
C LYS A 360 -5.88 -11.54 6.74
N GLN A 361 -4.75 -12.23 6.67
CA GLN A 361 -4.67 -13.64 7.06
C GLN A 361 -5.06 -13.87 8.51
N PHE A 362 -4.68 -12.98 9.41
CA PHE A 362 -4.90 -13.12 10.85
C PHE A 362 -6.08 -12.31 11.40
N GLY A 363 -6.85 -11.66 10.53
CA GLY A 363 -8.10 -10.98 10.90
C GLY A 363 -7.91 -9.68 11.69
N PHE A 364 -6.91 -8.88 11.37
CA PHE A 364 -6.65 -7.59 12.03
C PHE A 364 -7.13 -6.36 11.25
N GLU A 365 -7.72 -6.52 10.06
CA GLU A 365 -8.11 -5.42 9.19
C GLU A 365 -8.99 -4.38 9.91
N ASP A 366 -9.98 -4.84 10.66
CA ASP A 366 -10.92 -3.98 11.39
C ASP A 366 -10.40 -3.57 12.77
N LYS A 367 -9.20 -4.00 13.15
CA LYS A 367 -8.59 -3.76 14.46
C LYS A 367 -7.46 -2.74 14.43
N VAL A 368 -7.10 -2.26 13.26
CA VAL A 368 -6.13 -1.19 13.05
C VAL A 368 -6.84 0.03 12.47
N SER A 369 -6.24 1.21 12.57
CA SER A 369 -6.88 2.44 12.13
C SER A 369 -6.99 2.54 10.62
N TYR A 370 -5.97 2.10 9.89
CA TYR A 370 -5.96 2.12 8.43
C TYR A 370 -5.01 1.09 7.84
N VAL A 371 -5.49 0.38 6.81
CA VAL A 371 -4.68 -0.52 5.98
C VAL A 371 -4.51 0.11 4.61
N SER A 372 -3.27 0.49 4.26
CA SER A 372 -2.99 1.15 2.99
C SER A 372 -3.12 0.20 1.81
N THR A 373 -3.74 0.69 0.75
CA THR A 373 -3.83 -0.02 -0.54
C THR A 373 -2.65 0.29 -1.45
N GLY A 374 -1.76 1.19 -1.03
CA GLY A 374 -0.79 1.86 -1.90
C GLY A 374 0.45 1.05 -2.26
N GLY A 375 0.80 0.00 -1.50
CA GLY A 375 2.00 -0.78 -1.79
C GLY A 375 3.25 0.09 -2.00
N GLY A 376 3.76 0.10 -3.23
CA GLY A 376 4.93 0.90 -3.63
C GLY A 376 4.74 2.41 -3.49
N ALA A 377 3.55 2.92 -3.77
CA ALA A 377 3.25 4.35 -3.62
C ALA A 377 3.37 4.80 -2.15
N MET A 378 2.87 4.00 -1.23
CA MET A 378 3.05 4.26 0.20
C MET A 378 4.52 4.29 0.60
N LEU A 379 5.31 3.32 0.14
CA LEU A 379 6.75 3.27 0.43
C LEU A 379 7.46 4.53 -0.09
N GLU A 380 7.18 4.96 -1.31
CA GLU A 380 7.76 6.18 -1.86
C GLU A 380 7.39 7.45 -1.06
N MET A 381 6.16 7.53 -0.54
CA MET A 381 5.81 8.61 0.38
C MET A 381 6.56 8.52 1.71
N LEU A 382 6.75 7.32 2.25
CA LEU A 382 7.57 7.10 3.45
C LEU A 382 9.05 7.44 3.21
N GLU A 383 9.53 7.30 2.00
CA GLU A 383 10.86 7.73 1.56
C GLU A 383 10.98 9.27 1.39
N GLY A 384 9.89 10.00 1.56
CA GLY A 384 9.83 11.46 1.43
C GLY A 384 9.62 11.96 0.00
N ARG A 385 9.28 11.08 -0.94
CA ARG A 385 9.03 11.47 -2.33
C ARG A 385 7.66 12.11 -2.49
N ILE A 386 7.57 13.08 -3.39
CA ILE A 386 6.31 13.66 -3.84
C ILE A 386 5.79 12.79 -5.00
N LEU A 387 4.61 12.22 -4.82
CA LEU A 387 4.02 11.36 -5.86
C LEU A 387 3.43 12.20 -7.00
N PRO A 388 3.79 11.90 -8.27
CA PRO A 388 3.32 12.69 -9.41
C PRO A 388 1.80 12.79 -9.52
N GLY A 389 1.08 11.70 -9.26
CA GLY A 389 -0.39 11.69 -9.32
C GLY A 389 -1.07 12.50 -8.22
N ILE A 390 -0.36 12.77 -7.11
CA ILE A 390 -0.84 13.67 -6.05
C ILE A 390 -0.48 15.11 -6.38
N ALA A 391 0.77 15.38 -6.77
CA ALA A 391 1.23 16.71 -7.15
C ALA A 391 0.35 17.32 -8.26
N ALA A 392 0.02 16.54 -9.27
CA ALA A 392 -0.79 16.98 -10.41
C ALA A 392 -2.20 17.49 -10.05
N ILE A 393 -2.76 17.02 -8.92
CA ILE A 393 -4.04 17.51 -8.41
C ILE A 393 -3.86 18.79 -7.58
N LEU A 394 -2.73 18.90 -6.85
CA LEU A 394 -2.46 20.02 -5.95
C LEU A 394 -2.00 21.29 -6.68
N GLU A 395 -1.39 21.12 -7.86
CA GLU A 395 -0.97 22.21 -8.75
C GLU A 395 -2.17 22.80 -9.52
#